data_55613770d439136a04c60ca87945e25f
#
_entry.id   55613770d439136a04c60ca87945e25f
#
_cell.length_a   1.000
_cell.length_b   1.000
_cell.length_c   1.000
_cell.angle_alpha   90.00
_cell.angle_beta   90.00
_cell.angle_gamma   90.00
#
_symmetry.space_group_name_H-M   'P 1'
#
loop_
_entity.id
_entity.type
_entity.pdbx_description
1 polymer ?
#
loop_
_entity_poly.entity_id
_entity_poly.type
_entity_poly.pdbx_seq_one_letter_code
_entity_poly.pdbx_strand_id
1 'polypeptide(L)'
;MRRLSLAIIAFFSLCGAAVAAQAAVPTAPAPRTMSVAAGQATTLPLGGSAREIVVGDPQIADVSVVNDRTLVILGKRVGVTTVFAFDAQGRPLAGGQVLVTDVAADTVTVQRGASASAYACDGRCTALTPVEPASNQPSVAGQP
;
A
#
# COMPACT_ATOMS: atom_id res chain seq x y z
N MET A 1 6.90 71.57 35.17
CA MET A 1 5.95 70.50 34.97
C MET A 1 6.02 69.97 33.50
N ARG A 2 7.21 69.85 32.95
CA ARG A 2 7.38 69.46 31.51
C ARG A 2 8.32 68.24 31.31
N ARG A 3 8.71 67.58 32.37
CA ARG A 3 9.70 66.47 32.31
C ARG A 3 9.16 65.10 32.70
N LEU A 4 7.88 65.00 33.09
CA LEU A 4 7.27 63.75 33.48
C LEU A 4 6.53 63.00 32.33
N SER A 5 6.30 63.68 31.20
CA SER A 5 5.54 63.08 30.09
C SER A 5 6.37 62.28 29.10
N LEU A 6 7.70 62.35 29.14
CA LEU A 6 8.61 61.63 28.21
C LEU A 6 9.01 60.26 28.70
N ALA A 7 8.80 59.90 29.97
CA ALA A 7 9.19 58.62 30.53
C ALA A 7 8.16 57.50 30.30
N ILE A 8 6.91 57.82 29.93
CA ILE A 8 5.82 56.84 29.79
C ILE A 8 5.77 56.24 28.38
N ILE A 9 6.33 56.95 27.39
CA ILE A 9 6.29 56.48 25.97
C ILE A 9 7.35 55.42 25.68
N ALA A 10 8.44 55.34 26.47
CA ALA A 10 9.51 54.38 26.26
C ALA A 10 9.23 52.97 26.78
N PHE A 11 8.16 52.79 27.61
CA PHE A 11 7.88 51.48 28.21
C PHE A 11 6.86 50.65 27.44
N PHE A 12 6.23 51.18 26.39
CA PHE A 12 5.18 50.47 25.63
C PHE A 12 5.69 49.79 24.34
N SER A 13 6.98 49.90 24.06
CA SER A 13 7.55 49.38 22.76
C SER A 13 8.28 48.05 22.87
N LEU A 14 8.22 47.35 24.02
CA LEU A 14 8.95 46.08 24.21
C LEU A 14 8.00 44.85 24.36
N CYS A 15 6.76 44.99 23.91
CA CYS A 15 5.82 43.86 23.87
C CYS A 15 5.59 43.44 22.42
N GLY A 16 6.62 42.87 21.79
CA GLY A 16 6.58 42.51 20.38
C GLY A 16 7.19 41.17 20.10
N ALA A 17 6.40 40.30 19.57
CA ALA A 17 6.74 39.11 18.81
C ALA A 17 7.39 37.93 19.56
N ALA A 18 6.60 37.27 20.38
CA ALA A 18 6.75 35.82 20.53
C ALA A 18 6.35 35.16 19.21
N VAL A 19 7.32 34.95 18.32
CA VAL A 19 7.17 34.09 17.15
C VAL A 19 7.02 32.68 17.71
N ALA A 20 5.78 32.16 17.74
CA ALA A 20 5.52 30.77 18.02
C ALA A 20 6.19 29.93 16.93
N ALA A 21 7.36 29.34 17.25
CA ALA A 21 7.97 28.32 16.44
C ALA A 21 7.01 27.14 16.39
N GLN A 22 6.21 27.06 15.32
CA GLN A 22 5.40 25.89 15.03
C GLN A 22 6.39 24.77 14.69
N ALA A 23 6.57 23.86 15.65
CA ALA A 23 7.26 22.62 15.40
C ALA A 23 6.53 21.92 14.23
N ALA A 24 7.19 21.80 13.09
CA ALA A 24 6.68 21.04 11.96
C ALA A 24 6.49 19.61 12.44
N VAL A 25 5.23 19.20 12.62
CA VAL A 25 4.88 17.81 12.88
C VAL A 25 5.37 17.02 11.66
N PRO A 26 6.26 16.03 11.81
CA PRO A 26 6.67 15.22 10.68
C PRO A 26 5.43 14.54 10.10
N THR A 27 5.01 14.99 8.93
CA THR A 27 3.89 14.39 8.19
C THR A 27 4.32 12.98 7.80
N ALA A 28 3.75 11.98 8.44
CA ALA A 28 3.92 10.60 8.01
C ALA A 28 3.52 10.50 6.52
N PRO A 29 4.29 9.80 5.68
CA PRO A 29 3.94 9.65 4.28
C PRO A 29 2.54 9.03 4.18
N ALA A 30 1.67 9.67 3.40
CA ALA A 30 0.31 9.19 3.22
C ALA A 30 0.34 7.73 2.70
N PRO A 31 -0.51 6.85 3.22
CA PRO A 31 -0.57 5.47 2.78
C PRO A 31 -0.88 5.44 1.28
N ARG A 32 0.01 4.85 0.52
CA ARG A 32 -0.17 4.69 -0.93
C ARG A 32 -1.00 3.44 -1.18
N THR A 33 -1.98 3.54 -2.05
CA THR A 33 -2.69 2.37 -2.55
C THR A 33 -2.00 1.90 -3.82
N MET A 34 -1.60 0.63 -3.84
CA MET A 34 -1.03 -0.05 -5.00
C MET A 34 -2.01 -1.10 -5.49
N SER A 35 -2.20 -1.18 -6.80
CA SER A 35 -3.04 -2.21 -7.42
C SER A 35 -2.15 -3.19 -8.17
N VAL A 36 -2.40 -4.47 -7.99
CA VAL A 36 -1.73 -5.56 -8.70
C VAL A 36 -2.78 -6.61 -9.08
N ALA A 37 -2.70 -7.18 -10.27
CA ALA A 37 -3.61 -8.25 -10.64
C ALA A 37 -3.18 -9.59 -10.03
N ALA A 38 -4.14 -10.46 -9.74
CA ALA A 38 -3.85 -11.81 -9.28
C ALA A 38 -2.97 -12.56 -10.29
N GLY A 39 -1.92 -13.22 -9.82
CA GLY A 39 -0.92 -13.87 -10.66
C GLY A 39 0.11 -12.91 -11.28
N GLN A 40 0.01 -11.61 -11.05
CA GLN A 40 0.96 -10.60 -11.53
C GLN A 40 1.85 -10.10 -10.41
N ALA A 41 2.99 -9.53 -10.81
CA ALA A 41 3.96 -8.93 -9.90
C ALA A 41 4.23 -7.47 -10.28
N THR A 42 4.43 -6.62 -9.28
CA THR A 42 4.82 -5.24 -9.47
C THR A 42 6.03 -4.90 -8.60
N THR A 43 6.88 -3.99 -9.07
CA THR A 43 8.06 -3.55 -8.31
C THR A 43 7.73 -2.34 -7.44
N LEU A 44 8.24 -2.35 -6.21
CA LEU A 44 8.16 -1.24 -5.27
C LEU A 44 9.57 -0.75 -4.95
N PRO A 45 10.00 0.41 -5.47
CA PRO A 45 11.26 1.03 -5.09
C PRO A 45 11.16 1.63 -3.68
N LEU A 46 12.21 1.47 -2.89
CA LEU A 46 12.31 1.96 -1.52
C LEU A 46 13.24 3.19 -1.45
N GLY A 47 12.91 4.12 -0.56
CA GLY A 47 13.74 5.32 -0.32
C GLY A 47 15.03 5.06 0.47
N GLY A 48 15.30 3.81 0.89
CA GLY A 48 16.46 3.41 1.67
C GLY A 48 16.60 1.90 1.75
N SER A 49 17.59 1.41 2.50
CA SER A 49 17.82 -0.02 2.69
C SER A 49 16.82 -0.61 3.68
N ALA A 50 15.97 -1.51 3.20
CA ALA A 50 15.02 -2.24 4.02
C ALA A 50 15.72 -3.32 4.86
N ARG A 51 15.25 -3.49 6.09
CA ARG A 51 15.67 -4.54 7.02
C ARG A 51 14.53 -5.43 7.45
N GLU A 52 13.33 -4.85 7.52
CA GLU A 52 12.14 -5.58 7.92
C GLU A 52 11.01 -5.30 6.93
N ILE A 53 10.27 -6.34 6.59
CA ILE A 53 9.12 -6.25 5.69
C ILE A 53 7.97 -6.97 6.37
N VAL A 54 6.82 -6.29 6.42
CA VAL A 54 5.61 -6.80 7.04
C VAL A 54 4.51 -6.87 5.99
N VAL A 55 3.90 -8.04 5.87
CA VAL A 55 2.74 -8.30 5.00
C VAL A 55 1.55 -8.62 5.89
N GLY A 56 0.45 -7.92 5.72
CA GLY A 56 -0.75 -8.08 6.55
C GLY A 56 -1.44 -9.43 6.32
N ASP A 57 -1.66 -9.80 5.06
CA ASP A 57 -2.23 -11.11 4.69
C ASP A 57 -1.43 -11.74 3.54
N PRO A 58 -0.59 -12.75 3.83
CA PRO A 58 0.22 -13.44 2.84
C PRO A 58 -0.59 -14.36 1.91
N GLN A 59 -1.88 -14.55 2.15
CA GLN A 59 -2.77 -15.28 1.24
C GLN A 59 -3.24 -14.39 0.08
N ILE A 60 -3.31 -13.07 0.29
CA ILE A 60 -3.74 -12.09 -0.71
C ILE A 60 -2.56 -11.63 -1.55
N ALA A 61 -1.48 -11.22 -0.92
CA ALA A 61 -0.25 -10.81 -1.61
C ALA A 61 0.99 -11.30 -0.87
N ASP A 62 2.06 -11.48 -1.62
CA ASP A 62 3.36 -11.86 -1.10
C ASP A 62 4.43 -10.85 -1.53
N VAL A 63 5.56 -10.82 -0.83
CA VAL A 63 6.65 -9.89 -1.13
C VAL A 63 7.95 -10.65 -1.28
N SER A 64 8.63 -10.42 -2.39
CA SER A 64 9.98 -10.91 -2.66
C SER A 64 10.98 -9.75 -2.62
N VAL A 65 12.12 -9.96 -1.98
CA VAL A 65 13.20 -8.97 -1.89
C VAL A 65 14.17 -9.20 -3.05
N VAL A 66 14.23 -8.26 -3.97
CA VAL A 66 15.21 -8.29 -5.08
C VAL A 66 16.57 -7.79 -4.59
N ASN A 67 16.55 -6.68 -3.86
CA ASN A 67 17.69 -6.10 -3.17
C ASN A 67 17.20 -5.23 -2.00
N ASP A 68 18.12 -4.64 -1.26
CA ASP A 68 17.81 -3.82 -0.08
C ASP A 68 16.96 -2.57 -0.34
N ARG A 69 16.80 -2.18 -1.63
CA ARG A 69 16.04 -0.99 -2.07
C ARG A 69 14.90 -1.29 -3.03
N THR A 70 14.66 -2.56 -3.34
CA THR A 70 13.63 -2.93 -4.31
C THR A 70 12.92 -4.19 -3.85
N LEU A 71 11.62 -4.06 -3.70
CA LEU A 71 10.71 -5.18 -3.45
C LEU A 71 9.90 -5.51 -4.69
N VAL A 72 9.47 -6.74 -4.78
CA VAL A 72 8.47 -7.20 -5.74
C VAL A 72 7.25 -7.68 -4.96
N ILE A 73 6.12 -7.11 -5.26
CA ILE A 73 4.83 -7.49 -4.68
C ILE A 73 4.12 -8.40 -5.67
N LEU A 74 3.80 -9.60 -5.25
CA LEU A 74 3.08 -10.60 -6.01
C LEU A 74 1.63 -10.67 -5.55
N GLY A 75 0.66 -10.41 -6.43
CA GLY A 75 -0.75 -10.64 -6.17
C GLY A 75 -1.07 -12.13 -6.25
N LYS A 76 -1.57 -12.73 -5.17
CA LYS A 76 -1.91 -14.15 -5.12
C LYS A 76 -3.40 -14.39 -5.29
N ARG A 77 -4.21 -13.63 -4.60
CA ARG A 77 -5.68 -13.78 -4.59
C ARG A 77 -6.34 -12.41 -4.48
N VAL A 78 -7.46 -12.24 -5.13
CA VAL A 78 -8.28 -11.02 -5.07
C VAL A 78 -8.59 -10.67 -3.62
N GLY A 79 -8.36 -9.40 -3.26
CA GLY A 79 -8.58 -8.89 -1.91
C GLY A 79 -7.74 -7.65 -1.63
N VAL A 80 -7.74 -7.24 -0.38
CA VAL A 80 -7.01 -6.08 0.11
C VAL A 80 -6.11 -6.50 1.26
N THR A 81 -4.85 -6.12 1.20
CA THR A 81 -3.88 -6.30 2.28
C THR A 81 -3.02 -5.06 2.45
N THR A 82 -2.04 -5.11 3.34
CA THR A 82 -1.07 -4.04 3.55
C THR A 82 0.34 -4.59 3.48
N VAL A 83 1.25 -3.78 2.96
CA VAL A 83 2.68 -4.07 2.92
C VAL A 83 3.43 -2.88 3.48
N PHE A 84 4.37 -3.12 4.39
CA PHE A 84 5.26 -2.10 4.94
C PHE A 84 6.71 -2.58 4.90
N ALA A 85 7.63 -1.66 4.60
CA ALA A 85 9.06 -1.87 4.66
C ALA A 85 9.70 -0.88 5.63
N PHE A 86 10.56 -1.35 6.52
CA PHE A 86 11.22 -0.57 7.55
C PHE A 86 12.74 -0.65 7.41
N ASP A 87 13.44 0.39 7.84
CA ASP A 87 14.89 0.42 7.94
C ASP A 87 15.39 -0.23 9.26
N ALA A 88 16.70 -0.25 9.47
CA ALA A 88 17.33 -0.79 10.67
C ALA A 88 16.97 -0.02 11.97
N GLN A 89 16.41 1.18 11.85
CA GLN A 89 15.96 2.01 12.96
C GLN A 89 14.44 1.90 13.18
N GLY A 90 13.76 1.03 12.44
CA GLY A 90 12.30 0.86 12.52
C GLY A 90 11.52 2.01 11.86
N ARG A 91 12.15 2.83 11.03
CA ARG A 91 11.46 3.90 10.32
C ARG A 91 10.85 3.37 9.03
N PRO A 92 9.60 3.73 8.71
CA PRO A 92 8.97 3.28 7.49
C PRO A 92 9.65 3.89 6.25
N LEU A 93 10.11 3.05 5.33
CA LEU A 93 10.68 3.44 4.04
C LEU A 93 9.63 3.55 2.95
N ALA A 94 8.71 2.60 2.95
CA ALA A 94 7.56 2.54 2.05
C ALA A 94 6.48 1.68 2.68
N GLY A 95 5.27 1.85 2.22
CA GLY A 95 4.17 1.01 2.64
C GLY A 95 2.83 1.59 2.26
N GLY A 96 1.81 0.76 2.37
CA GLY A 96 0.45 1.13 2.08
C GLY A 96 -0.45 -0.07 1.85
N GLN A 97 -1.61 0.23 1.33
CA GLN A 97 -2.61 -0.75 0.98
C GLN A 97 -2.28 -1.36 -0.39
N VAL A 98 -2.36 -2.68 -0.47
CA VAL A 98 -2.24 -3.44 -1.72
C VAL A 98 -3.62 -4.00 -2.06
N LEU A 99 -4.16 -3.55 -3.17
CA LEU A 99 -5.39 -4.05 -3.75
C LEU A 99 -5.03 -5.08 -4.82
N VAL A 100 -5.37 -6.33 -4.58
CA VAL A 100 -5.24 -7.39 -5.58
C VAL A 100 -6.58 -7.51 -6.30
N THR A 101 -6.56 -7.19 -7.60
CA THR A 101 -7.72 -7.28 -8.47
C THR A 101 -7.73 -8.59 -9.25
N ASP A 102 -8.85 -8.91 -9.84
CA ASP A 102 -8.93 -9.99 -10.84
C ASP A 102 -8.11 -9.61 -12.09
N VAL A 103 -7.93 -10.55 -12.97
CA VAL A 103 -6.97 -10.48 -14.07
C VAL A 103 -7.05 -9.17 -14.88
N ALA A 104 -5.89 -8.77 -15.41
CA ALA A 104 -5.63 -7.54 -16.14
C ALA A 104 -6.57 -7.25 -17.33
N ALA A 105 -6.51 -5.97 -17.77
CA ALA A 105 -7.35 -5.27 -18.73
C ALA A 105 -7.57 -5.93 -20.11
N ASP A 106 -6.86 -7.02 -20.42
CA ASP A 106 -6.93 -7.71 -21.73
C ASP A 106 -7.76 -8.99 -21.68
N THR A 107 -8.64 -9.14 -20.67
CA THR A 107 -9.52 -10.27 -20.58
C THR A 107 -10.94 -9.94 -21.00
N VAL A 108 -11.53 -10.84 -21.81
CA VAL A 108 -12.92 -10.77 -22.21
C VAL A 108 -13.69 -11.88 -21.49
N THR A 109 -14.73 -11.51 -20.76
CA THR A 109 -15.63 -12.48 -20.15
C THR A 109 -16.81 -12.74 -21.08
N VAL A 110 -16.99 -13.97 -21.49
CA VAL A 110 -18.11 -14.42 -22.31
C VAL A 110 -19.12 -15.12 -21.41
N GLN A 111 -20.31 -14.53 -21.32
CA GLN A 111 -21.43 -15.10 -20.56
C GLN A 111 -22.34 -15.91 -21.51
N ARG A 112 -22.58 -17.18 -21.17
CA ARG A 112 -23.53 -18.06 -21.88
C ARG A 112 -24.49 -18.65 -20.88
N GLY A 113 -25.66 -18.07 -20.78
CA GLY A 113 -26.64 -18.47 -19.75
C GLY A 113 -26.08 -18.25 -18.35
N ALA A 114 -26.02 -19.32 -17.55
CA ALA A 114 -25.47 -19.29 -16.19
C ALA A 114 -23.93 -19.46 -16.12
N SER A 115 -23.27 -19.74 -17.26
CA SER A 115 -21.85 -20.00 -17.32
C SER A 115 -21.08 -18.75 -17.81
N ALA A 116 -20.03 -18.38 -17.10
CA ALA A 116 -19.10 -17.34 -17.50
C ALA A 116 -17.72 -17.97 -17.80
N SER A 117 -17.10 -17.55 -18.90
CA SER A 117 -15.76 -17.98 -19.29
C SER A 117 -14.91 -16.77 -19.59
N ALA A 118 -13.70 -16.71 -19.02
CA ALA A 118 -12.74 -15.64 -19.25
C ALA A 118 -11.72 -16.05 -20.30
N TYR A 119 -11.37 -15.13 -21.18
CA TYR A 119 -10.40 -15.30 -22.23
C TYR A 119 -9.36 -14.19 -22.17
N ALA A 120 -8.08 -14.53 -22.26
CA ALA A 120 -7.03 -13.56 -22.52
C ALA A 120 -6.88 -13.38 -24.04
N CYS A 121 -6.88 -12.12 -24.50
CA CYS A 121 -6.83 -11.79 -25.91
C CYS A 121 -5.59 -10.95 -26.22
N ASP A 122 -4.67 -11.52 -27.01
CA ASP A 122 -3.56 -10.82 -27.66
C ASP A 122 -3.48 -11.33 -29.10
N GLY A 123 -4.17 -10.65 -30.01
CA GLY A 123 -4.36 -11.08 -31.39
C GLY A 123 -5.22 -12.35 -31.56
N ARG A 124 -5.21 -13.26 -30.61
CA ARG A 124 -6.11 -14.42 -30.47
C ARG A 124 -6.56 -14.52 -29.02
N CYS A 125 -7.78 -15.00 -28.82
CA CYS A 125 -8.31 -15.22 -27.47
C CYS A 125 -8.09 -16.68 -27.04
N THR A 126 -7.42 -16.86 -25.89
CA THR A 126 -7.18 -18.16 -25.25
C THR A 126 -8.01 -18.23 -23.97
N ALA A 127 -8.73 -19.32 -23.78
CA ALA A 127 -9.52 -19.53 -22.56
C ALA A 127 -8.61 -19.60 -21.34
N LEU A 128 -8.93 -18.80 -20.32
CA LEU A 128 -8.27 -18.86 -19.03
C LEU A 128 -8.98 -19.94 -18.21
N THR A 129 -8.20 -20.91 -17.71
CA THR A 129 -8.73 -21.86 -16.71
C THR A 129 -8.96 -21.09 -15.41
N PRO A 130 -10.17 -21.16 -14.81
CA PRO A 130 -10.38 -20.59 -13.48
C PRO A 130 -9.42 -21.27 -12.51
N VAL A 131 -8.65 -20.48 -11.77
CA VAL A 131 -7.95 -21.01 -10.60
C VAL A 131 -9.05 -21.27 -9.57
N GLU A 132 -9.55 -22.50 -9.52
CA GLU A 132 -10.49 -22.90 -8.48
C GLU A 132 -9.84 -22.64 -7.11
N PRO A 133 -10.51 -21.89 -6.22
CA PRO A 133 -10.08 -21.84 -4.84
C PRO A 133 -10.13 -23.29 -4.34
N ALA A 134 -9.02 -23.78 -3.79
CA ALA A 134 -8.94 -25.11 -3.21
C ALA A 134 -10.14 -25.30 -2.26
N SER A 135 -11.17 -25.99 -2.74
CA SER A 135 -12.31 -26.37 -1.92
C SER A 135 -11.79 -27.34 -0.88
N ASN A 136 -11.65 -26.87 0.36
CA ASN A 136 -11.57 -27.73 1.52
C ASN A 136 -12.91 -28.50 1.63
N GLN A 137 -13.06 -29.51 0.81
CA GLN A 137 -14.06 -30.54 1.05
C GLN A 137 -13.47 -31.50 2.10
N PRO A 138 -14.01 -31.55 3.33
CA PRO A 138 -13.69 -32.64 4.21
C PRO A 138 -14.24 -33.91 3.54
N SER A 139 -13.35 -34.79 3.12
CA SER A 139 -13.70 -36.14 2.69
C SER A 139 -14.32 -36.84 3.89
N VAL A 140 -15.63 -36.90 3.93
CA VAL A 140 -16.35 -37.84 4.82
C VAL A 140 -16.02 -39.22 4.29
N ALA A 141 -15.01 -39.86 4.89
CA ALA A 141 -14.79 -41.27 4.73
C ALA A 141 -16.02 -42.01 5.30
N GLY A 142 -16.86 -42.53 4.41
CA GLY A 142 -17.89 -43.49 4.78
C GLY A 142 -17.19 -44.73 5.31
N GLN A 143 -17.51 -45.10 6.52
CA GLN A 143 -17.24 -46.43 7.06
C GLN A 143 -18.42 -47.36 6.79
N PRO A 144 -18.16 -48.66 6.58
CA PRO A 144 -19.12 -49.72 6.33
C PRO A 144 -19.99 -50.03 7.52
#